data_772ae1230a8d24c272e520d3ba8bd8d1
#
_entry.id   772ae1230a8d24c272e520d3ba8bd8d1
#
_cell.length_a   1.000
_cell.length_b   1.000
_cell.length_c   1.000
_cell.angle_alpha   90.00
_cell.angle_beta   90.00
_cell.angle_gamma   90.00
#
_symmetry.space_group_name_H-M   'P 1'
#
loop_
_entity.id
_entity.type
_entity.pdbx_description
1 polymer ?
#
loop_
_entity_poly.entity_id
_entity_poly.type
_entity_poly.pdbx_seq_one_letter_code
_entity_poly.pdbx_strand_id
1 'polypeptide(L)'
;MHPVAVAAALREVLGPDAVVIDETITHSRVLARHLMAGTAGRYGYVQGGLGQGLGVALGAKLGLGDRLTVLTAGDGTWLYNPVPQGLMAAAQHGLPLLVVIFNNKKYLSMRFNLTRAYPDGAYVRNKSGYGVDLSAQPDAAAVAAAAGAAGFTVTTTPELAPTLEKAIATVRAGQTAVVNVFLTR
;
A
#
# COMPACT_ATOMS: atom_id res chain seq x y z
N MET A 1 2.29 1.53 -14.49
CA MET A 1 3.65 1.53 -13.90
C MET A 1 3.98 0.11 -13.41
N HIS A 2 5.23 -0.33 -13.53
CA HIS A 2 5.62 -1.66 -13.07
C HIS A 2 5.91 -1.64 -11.54
N PRO A 3 5.50 -2.67 -10.76
CA PRO A 3 5.71 -2.68 -9.31
C PRO A 3 7.19 -2.62 -8.87
N VAL A 4 8.12 -3.08 -9.72
CA VAL A 4 9.57 -2.93 -9.47
C VAL A 4 9.99 -1.46 -9.43
N ALA A 5 9.43 -0.61 -10.30
CA ALA A 5 9.74 0.82 -10.30
C ALA A 5 9.29 1.48 -8.99
N VAL A 6 8.12 1.08 -8.46
CA VAL A 6 7.63 1.57 -7.17
C VAL A 6 8.53 1.14 -6.02
N ALA A 7 8.95 -0.13 -6.01
CA ALA A 7 9.84 -0.64 -4.98
C ALA A 7 11.24 0.01 -5.03
N ALA A 8 11.76 0.26 -6.23
CA ALA A 8 13.03 0.97 -6.44
C ALA A 8 12.95 2.42 -5.94
N ALA A 9 11.90 3.15 -6.32
CA ALA A 9 11.70 4.52 -5.86
C ALA A 9 11.55 4.60 -4.33
N LEU A 10 10.79 3.68 -3.72
CA LEU A 10 10.71 3.59 -2.25
C LEU A 10 12.08 3.37 -1.62
N ARG A 11 12.91 2.49 -2.18
CA ARG A 11 14.28 2.27 -1.70
C ARG A 11 15.14 3.53 -1.75
N GLU A 12 14.96 4.35 -2.78
CA GLU A 12 15.73 5.60 -2.97
C GLU A 12 15.30 6.70 -2.00
N VAL A 13 13.98 6.87 -1.78
CA VAL A 13 13.45 7.98 -0.96
C VAL A 13 13.36 7.66 0.52
N LEU A 14 13.27 6.38 0.90
CA LEU A 14 13.18 5.96 2.30
C LEU A 14 14.56 5.98 2.94
N GLY A 15 14.71 6.80 3.97
CA GLY A 15 15.94 6.85 4.77
C GLY A 15 16.18 5.56 5.57
N PRO A 16 17.37 5.44 6.19
CA PRO A 16 17.79 4.22 6.87
C PRO A 16 16.93 3.85 8.08
N ASP A 17 16.17 4.77 8.65
CA ASP A 17 15.33 4.57 9.83
C ASP A 17 13.87 4.29 9.52
N ALA A 18 13.48 4.28 8.25
CA ALA A 18 12.11 3.96 7.86
C ALA A 18 11.78 2.51 8.19
N VAL A 19 10.57 2.28 8.68
CA VAL A 19 10.00 0.94 8.93
C VAL A 19 8.86 0.71 7.98
N VAL A 20 8.92 -0.40 7.26
CA VAL A 20 7.91 -0.77 6.27
C VAL A 20 7.08 -1.94 6.78
N ILE A 21 5.78 -1.74 6.85
CA ILE A 21 4.78 -2.78 7.07
C ILE A 21 4.15 -3.08 5.71
N ASP A 22 4.28 -4.32 5.24
CA ASP A 22 3.83 -4.70 3.92
C ASP A 22 2.61 -5.61 3.95
N GLU A 23 1.55 -5.17 3.28
CA GLU A 23 0.32 -5.91 3.02
C GLU A 23 -0.05 -5.88 1.52
N THR A 24 0.94 -5.84 0.62
CA THR A 24 0.68 -5.83 -0.83
C THR A 24 0.32 -7.20 -1.39
N ILE A 25 0.59 -8.26 -0.67
CA ILE A 25 0.33 -9.67 -0.98
C ILE A 25 1.02 -10.10 -2.29
N THR A 26 0.47 -9.69 -3.43
CA THR A 26 0.99 -10.07 -4.77
C THR A 26 2.39 -9.54 -5.03
N HIS A 27 2.71 -8.36 -4.52
CA HIS A 27 3.97 -7.65 -4.78
C HIS A 27 4.97 -7.74 -3.62
N SER A 28 4.64 -8.41 -2.51
CA SER A 28 5.48 -8.50 -1.31
C SER A 28 6.88 -9.04 -1.59
N ARG A 29 7.01 -10.02 -2.49
CA ARG A 29 8.34 -10.55 -2.88
C ARG A 29 9.21 -9.51 -3.58
N VAL A 30 8.61 -8.62 -4.37
CA VAL A 30 9.32 -7.52 -5.04
C VAL A 30 9.78 -6.51 -4.01
N LEU A 31 8.88 -6.09 -3.11
CA LEU A 31 9.21 -5.16 -2.02
C LEU A 31 10.29 -5.72 -1.10
N ALA A 32 10.15 -6.95 -0.64
CA ALA A 32 11.15 -7.59 0.21
C ALA A 32 12.55 -7.58 -0.42
N ARG A 33 12.67 -7.94 -1.72
CA ARG A 33 13.96 -7.92 -2.42
C ARG A 33 14.62 -6.54 -2.50
N HIS A 34 13.82 -5.47 -2.58
CA HIS A 34 14.33 -4.10 -2.69
C HIS A 34 14.56 -3.45 -1.33
N LEU A 35 13.75 -3.76 -0.32
CA LEU A 35 13.72 -3.06 0.95
C LEU A 35 14.37 -3.81 2.11
N MET A 36 14.52 -5.15 2.03
CA MET A 36 15.14 -5.93 3.12
C MET A 36 16.67 -5.92 3.11
N ALA A 37 17.31 -5.61 1.99
CA ALA A 37 18.77 -5.64 1.90
C ALA A 37 19.40 -4.61 2.83
N GLY A 38 20.12 -5.06 3.84
CA GLY A 38 20.79 -4.21 4.84
C GLY A 38 19.88 -3.59 5.89
N THR A 39 18.61 -4.04 6.01
CA THR A 39 17.59 -3.39 6.86
C THR A 39 16.95 -4.36 7.85
N ALA A 40 17.74 -5.22 8.51
CA ALA A 40 17.21 -6.15 9.51
C ALA A 40 16.32 -5.42 10.54
N GLY A 41 15.10 -5.93 10.73
CA GLY A 41 14.10 -5.37 11.67
C GLY A 41 13.35 -4.12 11.16
N ARG A 42 13.48 -3.75 9.89
CA ARG A 42 12.79 -2.58 9.31
C ARG A 42 11.73 -2.91 8.25
N TYR A 43 11.54 -4.17 7.95
CA TYR A 43 10.51 -4.65 7.05
C TYR A 43 9.74 -5.78 7.71
N GLY A 44 8.43 -5.61 7.83
CA GLY A 44 7.51 -6.60 8.35
C GLY A 44 6.43 -6.93 7.31
N TYR A 45 6.25 -8.22 7.00
CA TYR A 45 5.16 -8.69 6.16
C TYR A 45 3.97 -9.09 7.04
N VAL A 46 2.80 -8.54 6.74
CA VAL A 46 1.55 -8.90 7.41
C VAL A 46 0.94 -10.09 6.68
N GLN A 47 0.91 -11.23 7.36
CA GLN A 47 0.33 -12.47 6.85
C GLN A 47 -0.97 -12.80 7.59
N GLY A 48 -1.96 -13.30 6.87
CA GLY A 48 -3.25 -13.69 7.43
C GLY A 48 -4.42 -13.18 6.60
N GLY A 49 -5.45 -12.67 7.25
CA GLY A 49 -6.58 -12.03 6.56
C GLY A 49 -6.23 -10.65 6.03
N LEU A 50 -6.86 -10.23 4.93
CA LEU A 50 -6.71 -8.87 4.41
C LEU A 50 -7.29 -7.84 5.41
N GLY A 51 -6.70 -6.62 5.41
CA GLY A 51 -7.21 -5.50 6.19
C GLY A 51 -6.59 -5.34 7.58
N GLN A 52 -5.44 -5.94 7.83
CA GLN A 52 -4.72 -5.83 9.10
C GLN A 52 -3.61 -4.78 9.07
N GLY A 53 -3.10 -4.45 7.87
CA GLY A 53 -1.88 -3.65 7.70
C GLY A 53 -1.97 -2.27 8.33
N LEU A 54 -3.10 -1.59 8.22
CA LEU A 54 -3.27 -0.25 8.78
C LEU A 54 -3.19 -0.28 10.32
N GLY A 55 -3.85 -1.25 10.96
CA GLY A 55 -3.77 -1.44 12.41
C GLY A 55 -2.36 -1.80 12.88
N VAL A 56 -1.69 -2.69 12.15
CA VAL A 56 -0.29 -3.07 12.44
C VAL A 56 0.65 -1.88 12.27
N ALA A 57 0.48 -1.07 11.22
CA ALA A 57 1.29 0.13 10.99
C ALA A 57 1.07 1.19 12.08
N LEU A 58 -0.15 1.39 12.54
CA LEU A 58 -0.46 2.29 13.67
C LEU A 58 0.19 1.80 14.97
N GLY A 59 0.07 0.51 15.27
CA GLY A 59 0.74 -0.09 16.42
C GLY A 59 2.26 0.01 16.36
N ALA A 60 2.85 -0.22 15.17
CA ALA A 60 4.28 -0.02 14.94
C ALA A 60 4.68 1.44 15.14
N LYS A 61 3.92 2.40 14.59
CA LYS A 61 4.19 3.84 14.77
C LYS A 61 4.14 4.24 16.24
N LEU A 62 3.17 3.74 16.98
CA LEU A 62 3.06 3.99 18.42
C LEU A 62 4.30 3.50 19.19
N GLY A 63 4.78 2.29 18.87
CA GLY A 63 5.95 1.71 19.52
C GLY A 63 7.31 2.26 19.06
N LEU A 64 7.38 2.83 17.84
CA LEU A 64 8.61 3.30 17.21
C LEU A 64 8.82 4.82 17.31
N GLY A 65 7.86 5.55 17.86
CA GLY A 65 7.94 6.99 18.07
C GLY A 65 8.09 7.77 16.75
N ASP A 66 9.12 8.62 16.66
CA ASP A 66 9.29 9.55 15.53
C ASP A 66 9.76 8.91 14.22
N ARG A 67 10.06 7.61 14.23
CA ARG A 67 10.50 6.92 13.01
C ARG A 67 9.42 6.95 11.94
N LEU A 68 9.86 7.16 10.68
CA LEU A 68 8.97 7.09 9.53
C LEU A 68 8.41 5.66 9.40
N THR A 69 7.11 5.51 9.60
CA THR A 69 6.41 4.24 9.43
C THR A 69 5.63 4.27 8.12
N VAL A 70 5.88 3.28 7.30
CA VAL A 70 5.33 3.14 5.96
C VAL A 70 4.46 1.89 5.91
N LEU A 71 3.21 2.04 5.49
CA LEU A 71 2.36 0.92 5.08
C LEU A 71 2.39 0.81 3.56
N THR A 72 2.81 -0.32 3.03
CA THR A 72 2.57 -0.67 1.62
C THR A 72 1.39 -1.62 1.55
N ALA A 73 0.38 -1.30 0.76
CA ALA A 73 -0.85 -2.09 0.64
C ALA A 73 -1.23 -2.32 -0.82
N GLY A 74 -1.88 -3.43 -1.13
CA GLY A 74 -2.60 -3.60 -2.38
C GLY A 74 -3.90 -2.80 -2.38
N ASP A 75 -4.43 -2.48 -3.55
CA ASP A 75 -5.74 -1.83 -3.67
C ASP A 75 -6.87 -2.66 -3.04
N GLY A 76 -6.85 -3.98 -3.26
CA GLY A 76 -7.80 -4.88 -2.59
C GLY A 76 -7.62 -4.90 -1.08
N THR A 77 -6.39 -4.90 -0.59
CA THR A 77 -6.08 -4.85 0.84
C THR A 77 -6.54 -3.53 1.46
N TRP A 78 -6.35 -2.41 0.76
CA TRP A 78 -6.83 -1.10 1.17
C TRP A 78 -8.34 -1.08 1.43
N LEU A 79 -9.13 -1.75 0.55
CA LEU A 79 -10.59 -1.86 0.72
C LEU A 79 -11.03 -2.70 1.91
N TYR A 80 -10.19 -3.62 2.40
CA TYR A 80 -10.48 -4.42 3.59
C TYR A 80 -10.04 -3.76 4.89
N ASN A 81 -9.12 -2.80 4.83
CA ASN A 81 -8.73 -2.04 6.02
C ASN A 81 -9.87 -1.12 6.48
N PRO A 82 -10.04 -0.90 7.79
CA PRO A 82 -10.97 0.10 8.34
C PRO A 82 -10.38 1.51 8.12
N VAL A 83 -10.34 1.94 6.85
CA VAL A 83 -9.58 3.12 6.42
C VAL A 83 -10.01 4.41 7.12
N PRO A 84 -11.30 4.82 7.11
CA PRO A 84 -11.70 6.05 7.79
C PRO A 84 -11.36 6.01 9.28
N GLN A 85 -11.66 4.89 9.94
CA GLN A 85 -11.42 4.72 11.38
C GLN A 85 -9.93 4.75 11.72
N GLY A 86 -9.10 4.07 10.92
CA GLY A 86 -7.66 4.04 11.12
C GLY A 86 -7.00 5.40 10.87
N LEU A 87 -7.43 6.13 9.84
CA LEU A 87 -6.91 7.48 9.56
C LEU A 87 -7.36 8.50 10.63
N MET A 88 -8.58 8.38 11.12
CA MET A 88 -9.06 9.18 12.26
C MET A 88 -8.24 8.89 13.52
N ALA A 89 -7.99 7.62 13.83
CA ALA A 89 -7.13 7.22 14.95
C ALA A 89 -5.70 7.75 14.79
N ALA A 90 -5.13 7.67 13.59
CA ALA A 90 -3.82 8.25 13.30
C ALA A 90 -3.75 9.74 13.63
N ALA A 91 -4.76 10.51 13.20
CA ALA A 91 -4.85 11.94 13.47
C ALA A 91 -5.07 12.23 14.97
N GLN A 92 -6.00 11.53 15.60
CA GLN A 92 -6.36 11.74 17.01
C GLN A 92 -5.19 11.45 17.97
N HIS A 93 -4.36 10.46 17.64
CA HIS A 93 -3.25 10.03 18.50
C HIS A 93 -1.87 10.53 18.05
N GLY A 94 -1.81 11.40 17.03
CA GLY A 94 -0.54 11.93 16.51
C GLY A 94 0.37 10.83 15.96
N LEU A 95 -0.19 9.87 15.23
CA LEU A 95 0.51 8.72 14.65
C LEU A 95 0.57 8.82 13.11
N PRO A 96 1.27 9.82 12.54
CA PRO A 96 1.31 10.02 11.10
C PRO A 96 2.02 8.86 10.40
N LEU A 97 1.41 8.37 9.32
CA LEU A 97 1.90 7.27 8.48
C LEU A 97 2.07 7.70 7.04
N LEU A 98 3.04 7.10 6.33
CA LEU A 98 3.03 7.05 4.88
C LEU A 98 2.33 5.77 4.44
N VAL A 99 1.26 5.89 3.67
CA VAL A 99 0.58 4.73 3.05
C VAL A 99 0.81 4.77 1.55
N VAL A 100 1.33 3.68 0.97
CA VAL A 100 1.56 3.55 -0.47
C VAL A 100 0.74 2.40 -1.01
N ILE A 101 -0.23 2.72 -1.87
CA ILE A 101 -1.17 1.75 -2.44
C ILE A 101 -0.68 1.30 -3.82
N PHE A 102 -0.45 0.02 -3.97
CA PHE A 102 -0.14 -0.66 -5.23
C PHE A 102 -1.44 -0.99 -5.96
N ASN A 103 -1.93 -0.06 -6.78
CA ASN A 103 -3.25 -0.14 -7.39
C ASN A 103 -3.20 -0.75 -8.78
N ASN A 104 -3.55 -2.02 -8.90
CA ASN A 104 -3.68 -2.74 -10.16
C ASN A 104 -5.15 -2.94 -10.59
N LYS A 105 -6.10 -2.42 -9.80
CA LYS A 105 -7.55 -2.55 -9.98
C LYS A 105 -8.05 -4.01 -9.99
N LYS A 106 -7.42 -4.87 -9.17
CA LYS A 106 -7.77 -6.30 -9.11
C LYS A 106 -7.37 -6.95 -7.79
N TYR A 107 -8.15 -7.94 -7.37
CA TYR A 107 -7.67 -8.98 -6.46
C TYR A 107 -6.75 -9.96 -7.21
N LEU A 108 -5.55 -9.49 -7.57
CA LEU A 108 -4.65 -10.19 -8.49
C LEU A 108 -4.19 -11.56 -7.96
N SER A 109 -3.95 -11.68 -6.66
CA SER A 109 -3.60 -12.95 -6.02
C SER A 109 -4.75 -13.96 -6.15
N MET A 110 -6.00 -13.52 -6.00
CA MET A 110 -7.17 -14.37 -6.19
C MET A 110 -7.30 -14.83 -7.64
N ARG A 111 -7.05 -13.93 -8.59
CA ARG A 111 -7.00 -14.31 -10.01
C ARG A 111 -6.00 -15.43 -10.26
N PHE A 112 -4.77 -15.29 -9.77
CA PHE A 112 -3.75 -16.33 -9.94
C PHE A 112 -4.14 -17.66 -9.30
N ASN A 113 -4.73 -17.61 -8.10
CA ASN A 113 -5.19 -18.82 -7.41
C ASN A 113 -6.33 -19.49 -8.17
N LEU A 114 -7.32 -18.73 -8.65
CA LEU A 114 -8.43 -19.27 -9.44
C LEU A 114 -7.96 -19.92 -10.74
N THR A 115 -7.13 -19.22 -11.51
CA THR A 115 -6.64 -19.75 -12.79
C THR A 115 -5.72 -20.95 -12.61
N ARG A 116 -4.98 -21.02 -11.52
CA ARG A 116 -4.12 -22.15 -11.17
C ARG A 116 -4.91 -23.38 -10.72
N ALA A 117 -5.90 -23.16 -9.85
CA ALA A 117 -6.70 -24.23 -9.29
C ALA A 117 -7.71 -24.78 -10.30
N TYR A 118 -8.25 -23.92 -11.17
CA TYR A 118 -9.29 -24.25 -12.14
C TYR A 118 -8.91 -23.71 -13.53
N PRO A 119 -7.93 -24.31 -14.23
CA PRO A 119 -7.45 -23.82 -15.54
C PRO A 119 -8.55 -23.81 -16.61
N ASP A 120 -9.55 -24.71 -16.49
CA ASP A 120 -10.72 -24.80 -17.38
C ASP A 120 -12.01 -24.31 -16.67
N GLY A 121 -11.87 -23.57 -15.58
CA GLY A 121 -13.00 -23.07 -14.80
C GLY A 121 -13.83 -21.98 -15.51
N ALA A 122 -15.00 -21.68 -14.99
CA ALA A 122 -15.91 -20.67 -15.55
C ALA A 122 -15.24 -19.30 -15.68
N TYR A 123 -14.40 -18.92 -14.73
CA TYR A 123 -13.61 -17.67 -14.77
C TYR A 123 -12.74 -17.57 -16.04
N VAL A 124 -12.04 -18.67 -16.39
CA VAL A 124 -11.15 -18.70 -17.58
C VAL A 124 -11.96 -18.74 -18.86
N ARG A 125 -12.98 -19.62 -18.93
CA ARG A 125 -13.84 -19.77 -20.12
C ARG A 125 -14.60 -18.50 -20.46
N ASN A 126 -15.19 -17.85 -19.47
CA ASN A 126 -16.04 -16.68 -19.67
C ASN A 126 -15.24 -15.37 -19.71
N LYS A 127 -13.94 -15.42 -19.44
CA LYS A 127 -13.07 -14.23 -19.30
C LYS A 127 -13.70 -13.15 -18.38
N SER A 128 -14.47 -13.60 -17.39
CA SER A 128 -15.20 -12.72 -16.50
C SER A 128 -14.30 -12.21 -15.38
N GLY A 129 -14.50 -10.96 -14.99
CA GLY A 129 -13.81 -10.36 -13.83
C GLY A 129 -14.53 -10.57 -12.50
N TYR A 130 -15.54 -11.45 -12.43
CA TYR A 130 -16.38 -11.63 -11.25
C TYR A 130 -15.57 -11.90 -9.98
N GLY A 131 -15.78 -11.05 -8.97
CA GLY A 131 -15.11 -11.12 -7.69
C GLY A 131 -13.61 -10.76 -7.70
N VAL A 132 -13.06 -10.38 -8.85
CA VAL A 132 -11.63 -10.05 -9.01
C VAL A 132 -11.40 -8.63 -9.51
N ASP A 133 -12.31 -8.09 -10.30
CA ASP A 133 -12.21 -6.75 -10.86
C ASP A 133 -12.56 -5.68 -9.82
N LEU A 134 -11.66 -4.71 -9.65
CA LEU A 134 -11.80 -3.55 -8.77
C LEU A 134 -11.81 -2.24 -9.54
N SER A 135 -12.14 -2.26 -10.84
CA SER A 135 -12.13 -1.04 -11.68
C SER A 135 -13.10 0.05 -11.18
N ALA A 136 -14.17 -0.34 -10.48
CA ALA A 136 -15.16 0.56 -9.90
C ALA A 136 -14.86 0.99 -8.44
N GLN A 137 -13.67 0.67 -7.92
CA GLN A 137 -13.30 1.06 -6.55
C GLN A 137 -13.26 2.59 -6.39
N PRO A 138 -13.56 3.11 -5.17
CA PRO A 138 -13.39 4.52 -4.86
C PRO A 138 -11.96 5.00 -5.09
N ASP A 139 -11.78 6.28 -5.41
CA ASP A 139 -10.45 6.89 -5.43
C ASP A 139 -9.86 6.91 -4.00
N ALA A 140 -8.79 6.17 -3.81
CA ALA A 140 -8.16 6.02 -2.51
C ALA A 140 -7.58 7.34 -1.96
N ALA A 141 -7.08 8.22 -2.84
CA ALA A 141 -6.59 9.54 -2.44
C ALA A 141 -7.74 10.45 -1.97
N ALA A 142 -8.90 10.40 -2.65
CA ALA A 142 -10.08 11.14 -2.25
C ALA A 142 -10.67 10.61 -0.92
N VAL A 143 -10.71 9.29 -0.73
CA VAL A 143 -11.14 8.67 0.54
C VAL A 143 -10.21 9.08 1.68
N ALA A 144 -8.91 9.10 1.46
CA ALA A 144 -7.93 9.54 2.45
C ALA A 144 -8.14 11.02 2.83
N ALA A 145 -8.35 11.88 1.84
CA ALA A 145 -8.60 13.30 2.07
C ALA A 145 -9.90 13.54 2.87
N ALA A 146 -10.96 12.80 2.57
CA ALA A 146 -12.22 12.86 3.31
C ALA A 146 -12.06 12.40 4.77
N ALA A 147 -11.07 11.56 5.07
CA ALA A 147 -10.73 11.10 6.43
C ALA A 147 -9.61 11.93 7.11
N GLY A 148 -9.27 13.11 6.58
CA GLY A 148 -8.30 14.03 7.17
C GLY A 148 -6.82 13.75 6.87
N ALA A 149 -6.50 12.78 6.02
CA ALA A 149 -5.16 12.53 5.54
C ALA A 149 -4.87 13.30 4.23
N ALA A 150 -3.59 13.48 3.89
CA ALA A 150 -3.21 14.02 2.59
C ALA A 150 -3.28 12.90 1.52
N GLY A 151 -4.07 13.09 0.48
CA GLY A 151 -4.21 12.15 -0.63
C GLY A 151 -3.38 12.56 -1.85
N PHE A 152 -2.66 11.61 -2.44
CA PHE A 152 -1.86 11.78 -3.65
C PHE A 152 -2.15 10.66 -4.64
N THR A 153 -2.12 11.00 -5.93
CA THR A 153 -2.28 10.01 -7.01
C THR A 153 -1.07 10.06 -7.94
N VAL A 154 -0.55 8.90 -8.30
CA VAL A 154 0.58 8.73 -9.23
C VAL A 154 0.16 7.80 -10.36
N THR A 155 0.28 8.28 -11.59
CA THR A 155 -0.09 7.55 -12.81
C THR A 155 1.10 7.25 -13.71
N THR A 156 2.17 8.04 -13.62
CA THR A 156 3.36 7.91 -14.44
C THR A 156 4.63 7.73 -13.58
N THR A 157 5.65 7.11 -14.15
CA THR A 157 6.92 6.86 -13.43
C THR A 157 7.67 8.15 -13.06
N PRO A 158 7.72 9.20 -13.89
CA PRO A 158 8.37 10.45 -13.50
C PRO A 158 7.74 11.17 -12.31
N GLU A 159 6.43 10.99 -12.07
CA GLU A 159 5.73 11.59 -10.93
C GLU A 159 6.05 10.88 -9.60
N LEU A 160 6.58 9.66 -9.64
CA LEU A 160 6.62 8.77 -8.48
C LEU A 160 7.54 9.29 -7.37
N ALA A 161 8.82 9.51 -7.65
CA ALA A 161 9.78 9.96 -6.64
C ALA A 161 9.41 11.33 -6.05
N PRO A 162 9.11 12.38 -6.86
CA PRO A 162 8.68 13.66 -6.32
C PRO A 162 7.43 13.58 -5.44
N THR A 163 6.46 12.74 -5.81
CA THR A 163 5.23 12.56 -5.01
C THR A 163 5.52 11.85 -3.70
N LEU A 164 6.36 10.81 -3.71
CA LEU A 164 6.76 10.12 -2.48
C LEU A 164 7.52 11.05 -1.53
N GLU A 165 8.45 11.88 -2.03
CA GLU A 165 9.18 12.88 -1.25
C GLU A 165 8.23 13.88 -0.60
N LYS A 166 7.27 14.40 -1.37
CA LYS A 166 6.22 15.31 -0.86
C LYS A 166 5.37 14.63 0.21
N ALA A 167 4.97 13.39 0.00
CA ALA A 167 4.20 12.62 0.97
C ALA A 167 5.00 12.37 2.26
N ILE A 168 6.30 12.05 2.16
CA ILE A 168 7.20 11.91 3.32
C ILE A 168 7.31 13.23 4.09
N ALA A 169 7.46 14.35 3.38
CA ALA A 169 7.50 15.67 4.02
C ALA A 169 6.19 15.98 4.78
N THR A 170 5.05 15.61 4.22
CA THR A 170 3.73 15.72 4.87
C THR A 170 3.66 14.88 6.15
N VAL A 171 4.17 13.63 6.11
CA VAL A 171 4.20 12.77 7.30
C VAL A 171 5.11 13.34 8.39
N ARG A 172 6.27 13.87 8.01
CA ARG A 172 7.19 14.54 8.94
C ARG A 172 6.60 15.82 9.55
N ALA A 173 5.68 16.47 8.84
CA ALA A 173 4.91 17.61 9.35
C ALA A 173 3.72 17.19 10.25
N GLY A 174 3.53 15.90 10.53
CA GLY A 174 2.54 15.39 11.47
C GLY A 174 1.21 14.95 10.85
N GLN A 175 1.09 14.93 9.52
CA GLN A 175 -0.14 14.48 8.84
C GLN A 175 0.09 13.17 8.09
N THR A 176 -0.82 12.20 8.24
CA THR A 176 -0.80 10.98 7.43
C THR A 176 -0.94 11.31 5.94
N ALA A 177 -0.14 10.65 5.12
CA ALA A 177 -0.17 10.78 3.66
C ALA A 177 -0.47 9.44 3.00
N VAL A 178 -1.37 9.44 2.02
CA VAL A 178 -1.76 8.25 1.24
C VAL A 178 -1.44 8.50 -0.23
N VAL A 179 -0.59 7.66 -0.81
CA VAL A 179 -0.16 7.73 -2.21
C VAL A 179 -0.78 6.55 -2.97
N ASN A 180 -1.74 6.84 -3.84
CA ASN A 180 -2.37 5.85 -4.71
C ASN A 180 -1.58 5.72 -6.02
N VAL A 181 -0.82 4.64 -6.17
CA VAL A 181 0.07 4.40 -7.33
C VAL A 181 -0.59 3.43 -8.30
N PHE A 182 -0.97 3.91 -9.48
CA PHE A 182 -1.55 3.08 -10.52
C PHE A 182 -0.49 2.22 -11.22
N LEU A 183 -0.69 0.90 -11.13
CA LEU A 183 0.16 -0.07 -11.82
C LEU A 183 -0.37 -0.40 -13.21
N THR A 184 0.51 -0.83 -14.10
CA THR A 184 0.11 -1.44 -15.38
C THR A 184 -0.66 -2.73 -15.13
N ARG A 185 -1.73 -2.91 -15.88
CA ARG A 185 -2.62 -4.08 -15.78
C ARG A 185 -2.01 -5.35 -16.37
#